data_2f82b6d04a3d7be97941ca1903270258
#
_entry.id   2f82b6d04a3d7be97941ca1903270258
#
_cell.length_a   1.000
_cell.length_b   1.000
_cell.length_c   1.000
_cell.angle_alpha   90.00
_cell.angle_beta   90.00
_cell.angle_gamma   90.00
#
_symmetry.space_group_name_H-M   'P 1'
#
loop_
_entity.id
_entity.type
_entity.pdbx_description
1 polymer ?
#
loop_
_entity_poly.entity_id
_entity_poly.type
_entity_poly.pdbx_seq_one_letter_code
_entity_poly.pdbx_strand_id
1 'polypeptide(L)'
;MINTDTKQSIASNYEALREMYLAFRKTVDCYCFPLIKEWATKQEGFITLYDDNDDKSKRKPVGFLIVIDGYVDGIYVMPEHRRKGIAKKAVMDYLKSGGVITRLHIIRTNTPALKFWKSIFVLEPENDCPVDVLYNVVKLHDEMLTK
;
A
#
# COMPACT_ATOMS: atom_id res chain seq x y z
N MET A 1 -0.73 -3.28 -14.86
CA MET A 1 -1.91 -2.41 -14.69
C MET A 1 -2.49 -2.63 -13.31
N ILE A 2 -2.69 -1.58 -12.54
CA ILE A 2 -3.35 -1.67 -11.26
C ILE A 2 -4.82 -1.98 -11.46
N ASN A 3 -5.30 -2.98 -10.73
CA ASN A 3 -6.72 -3.18 -10.58
C ASN A 3 -7.19 -2.36 -9.38
N THR A 4 -7.72 -1.17 -9.65
CA THR A 4 -8.47 -0.44 -8.64
C THR A 4 -9.74 -1.21 -8.41
N ASP A 5 -9.92 -1.75 -7.21
CA ASP A 5 -11.06 -2.60 -6.96
C ASP A 5 -12.35 -1.81 -6.92
N THR A 6 -13.36 -2.34 -7.58
CA THR A 6 -14.73 -1.89 -7.41
C THR A 6 -15.22 -2.37 -6.04
N LYS A 7 -16.27 -1.75 -5.52
CA LYS A 7 -16.90 -2.18 -4.27
C LYS A 7 -17.26 -3.67 -4.29
N GLN A 8 -17.70 -4.17 -5.43
CA GLN A 8 -18.05 -5.57 -5.60
C GLN A 8 -16.83 -6.49 -5.47
N SER A 9 -15.71 -6.10 -6.07
CA SER A 9 -14.46 -6.86 -6.01
C SER A 9 -13.93 -6.94 -4.58
N ILE A 10 -13.99 -5.83 -3.85
CA ILE A 10 -13.58 -5.80 -2.44
C ILE A 10 -14.47 -6.73 -1.62
N ALA A 11 -15.79 -6.70 -1.85
CA ALA A 11 -16.73 -7.55 -1.13
C ALA A 11 -16.48 -9.05 -1.37
N SER A 12 -16.15 -9.43 -2.61
CA SER A 12 -15.88 -10.82 -2.93
C SER A 12 -14.57 -11.35 -2.35
N ASN A 13 -13.62 -10.45 -2.05
CA ASN A 13 -12.33 -10.82 -1.46
C ASN A 13 -12.24 -10.46 0.02
N TYR A 14 -13.35 -10.11 0.64
CA TYR A 14 -13.38 -9.54 1.98
C TYR A 14 -12.64 -10.39 3.02
N GLU A 15 -12.87 -11.68 3.08
CA GLU A 15 -12.25 -12.53 4.10
C GLU A 15 -10.73 -12.57 3.97
N ALA A 16 -10.23 -12.70 2.75
CA ALA A 16 -8.79 -12.71 2.51
C ALA A 16 -8.16 -11.36 2.86
N LEU A 17 -8.80 -10.26 2.46
CA LEU A 17 -8.32 -8.91 2.75
C LEU A 17 -8.36 -8.62 4.24
N ARG A 18 -9.39 -9.12 4.94
CA ARG A 18 -9.51 -8.95 6.38
C ARG A 18 -8.35 -9.62 7.11
N GLU A 19 -8.01 -10.85 6.75
CA GLU A 19 -6.90 -11.57 7.36
C GLU A 19 -5.57 -10.85 7.13
N MET A 20 -5.34 -10.38 5.91
CA MET A 20 -4.15 -9.59 5.59
C MET A 20 -4.08 -8.30 6.40
N TYR A 21 -5.20 -7.63 6.54
CA TYR A 21 -5.27 -6.39 7.32
C TYR A 21 -4.98 -6.63 8.80
N LEU A 22 -5.50 -7.72 9.37
CA LEU A 22 -5.22 -8.07 10.76
C LEU A 22 -3.73 -8.39 10.97
N ALA A 23 -3.11 -9.06 10.00
CA ALA A 23 -1.68 -9.31 10.03
C ALA A 23 -0.88 -8.01 9.93
N PHE A 24 -1.30 -7.10 9.06
CA PHE A 24 -0.71 -5.76 8.93
C PHE A 24 -0.77 -5.00 10.25
N ARG A 25 -1.91 -5.00 10.92
CA ARG A 25 -2.08 -4.31 12.21
C ARG A 25 -1.10 -4.80 13.27
N LYS A 26 -0.79 -6.08 13.29
CA LYS A 26 0.19 -6.63 14.24
C LYS A 26 1.58 -6.05 14.06
N THR A 27 1.93 -5.65 12.83
CA THR A 27 3.25 -5.10 12.52
C THR A 27 3.35 -3.59 12.75
N VAL A 28 2.23 -2.87 12.68
CA VAL A 28 2.23 -1.41 12.74
C VAL A 28 1.52 -0.83 13.96
N ASP A 29 0.92 -1.67 14.78
CA ASP A 29 0.22 -1.28 16.02
C ASP A 29 -0.73 -0.10 15.79
N CYS A 30 -1.61 -0.26 14.85
CA CYS A 30 -2.49 0.81 14.40
C CYS A 30 -3.90 0.63 14.96
N TYR A 31 -4.45 1.69 15.55
CA TYR A 31 -5.70 1.60 16.32
C TYR A 31 -6.93 2.15 15.61
N CYS A 32 -6.74 2.88 14.54
CA CYS A 32 -7.75 3.86 14.11
C CYS A 32 -8.61 3.40 12.95
N PHE A 33 -8.77 2.10 12.72
CA PHE A 33 -9.47 1.69 11.51
C PHE A 33 -10.87 1.19 11.80
N PRO A 34 -11.85 1.69 11.05
CA PRO A 34 -13.15 1.06 11.02
C PRO A 34 -13.00 -0.39 10.55
N LEU A 35 -14.04 -1.17 10.73
CA LEU A 35 -14.05 -2.51 10.18
C LEU A 35 -13.69 -2.44 8.70
N ILE A 36 -12.72 -3.22 8.29
CA ILE A 36 -12.15 -3.15 6.93
C ILE A 36 -13.23 -3.23 5.85
N LYS A 37 -14.30 -3.98 6.09
CA LYS A 37 -15.41 -4.09 5.15
C LYS A 37 -16.08 -2.75 4.89
N GLU A 38 -16.48 -2.02 5.95
CA GLU A 38 -17.11 -0.72 5.81
C GLU A 38 -16.17 0.28 5.18
N TRP A 39 -14.93 0.27 5.63
CA TRP A 39 -13.94 1.19 5.14
C TRP A 39 -13.63 0.94 3.67
N ALA A 40 -13.40 -0.33 3.30
CA ALA A 40 -13.08 -0.70 1.92
C ALA A 40 -14.25 -0.42 0.95
N THR A 41 -15.49 -0.53 1.41
CA THR A 41 -16.64 -0.26 0.55
C THR A 41 -17.01 1.20 0.43
N LYS A 42 -16.53 2.06 1.34
CA LYS A 42 -16.85 3.49 1.35
C LYS A 42 -15.70 4.36 0.86
N GLN A 43 -14.47 3.89 0.97
CA GLN A 43 -13.28 4.68 0.65
C GLN A 43 -12.82 4.44 -0.78
N GLU A 44 -12.51 5.52 -1.46
CA GLU A 44 -11.75 5.44 -2.71
C GLU A 44 -10.28 5.24 -2.35
N GLY A 45 -9.53 4.56 -3.22
CA GLY A 45 -8.10 4.38 -3.02
C GLY A 45 -7.69 3.10 -2.31
N PHE A 46 -8.63 2.19 -2.07
CA PHE A 46 -8.29 0.83 -1.65
C PHE A 46 -7.98 0.00 -2.89
N ILE A 47 -6.78 -0.54 -2.95
CA ILE A 47 -6.29 -1.29 -4.12
C ILE A 47 -5.88 -2.68 -3.67
N THR A 48 -6.50 -3.68 -4.27
CA THR A 48 -6.13 -5.08 -4.03
C THR A 48 -4.99 -5.48 -4.93
N LEU A 49 -3.98 -6.10 -4.37
CA LEU A 49 -2.78 -6.54 -5.10
C LEU A 49 -2.88 -8.02 -5.42
N TYR A 50 -2.46 -8.37 -6.63
CA TYR A 50 -2.41 -9.74 -7.12
C TYR A 50 -1.02 -10.05 -7.64
N ASP A 51 -0.66 -11.33 -7.63
CA ASP A 51 0.57 -11.78 -8.26
C ASP A 51 0.29 -11.97 -9.76
N ASP A 52 1.00 -11.24 -10.62
CA ASP A 52 0.79 -11.30 -12.06
C ASP A 52 1.15 -12.67 -12.68
N ASN A 53 1.89 -13.47 -11.93
CA ASN A 53 2.23 -14.83 -12.37
C ASN A 53 1.10 -15.83 -12.17
N ASP A 54 0.07 -15.44 -11.40
CA ASP A 54 -1.09 -16.31 -11.18
C ASP A 54 -2.07 -16.25 -12.36
N ASP A 55 -2.72 -17.37 -12.61
CA ASP A 55 -3.80 -17.44 -13.58
C ASP A 55 -4.92 -16.47 -13.17
N LYS A 56 -5.30 -15.58 -14.07
CA LYS A 56 -6.31 -14.54 -13.80
C LYS A 56 -7.64 -15.10 -13.30
N SER A 57 -8.01 -16.32 -13.74
CA SER A 57 -9.25 -16.95 -13.31
C SER A 57 -9.19 -17.52 -11.89
N LYS A 58 -7.98 -17.72 -11.35
CA LYS A 58 -7.75 -18.37 -10.06
C LYS A 58 -6.99 -17.52 -9.06
N ARG A 59 -6.57 -16.32 -9.48
CA ARG A 59 -5.72 -15.48 -8.63
C ARG A 59 -6.47 -15.01 -7.39
N LYS A 60 -5.75 -15.02 -6.27
CA LYS A 60 -6.25 -14.54 -4.99
C LYS A 60 -5.50 -13.28 -4.60
N PRO A 61 -6.10 -12.41 -3.79
CA PRO A 61 -5.39 -11.25 -3.28
C PRO A 61 -4.13 -11.67 -2.53
N VAL A 62 -3.03 -10.98 -2.78
CA VAL A 62 -1.76 -11.20 -2.08
C VAL A 62 -1.33 -9.99 -1.26
N GLY A 63 -2.09 -8.92 -1.30
CA GLY A 63 -1.79 -7.72 -0.54
C GLY A 63 -2.78 -6.60 -0.81
N PHE A 64 -2.49 -5.42 -0.27
CA PHE A 64 -3.28 -4.22 -0.50
C PHE A 64 -2.41 -2.97 -0.43
N LEU A 65 -2.89 -1.93 -1.08
CA LEU A 65 -2.35 -0.57 -0.97
C LEU A 65 -3.52 0.35 -0.69
N ILE A 66 -3.37 1.21 0.30
CA ILE A 66 -4.43 2.13 0.70
C ILE A 66 -3.90 3.55 0.61
N VAL A 67 -4.52 4.36 -0.25
CA VAL A 67 -4.18 5.78 -0.40
C VAL A 67 -5.44 6.60 -0.24
N ILE A 68 -5.42 7.56 0.67
CA ILE A 68 -6.54 8.45 0.96
C ILE A 68 -6.04 9.88 0.82
N ASP A 69 -6.61 10.64 -0.14
CA ASP A 69 -6.23 12.03 -0.39
C ASP A 69 -4.72 12.26 -0.49
N GLY A 70 -4.04 11.35 -1.19
CA GLY A 70 -2.59 11.42 -1.37
C GLY A 70 -1.77 10.87 -0.21
N TYR A 71 -2.42 10.47 0.88
CA TYR A 71 -1.76 9.92 2.05
C TYR A 71 -1.79 8.40 2.00
N VAL A 72 -0.62 7.76 2.07
CA VAL A 72 -0.54 6.30 2.13
C VAL A 72 -0.89 5.86 3.55
N ASP A 73 -2.03 5.22 3.68
CA ASP A 73 -2.51 4.71 4.95
C ASP A 73 -1.93 3.33 5.26
N GLY A 74 -1.66 2.53 4.25
CA GLY A 74 -1.02 1.25 4.43
C GLY A 74 -0.65 0.57 3.13
N ILE A 75 0.35 -0.27 3.21
CA ILE A 75 0.71 -1.19 2.13
C ILE A 75 1.14 -2.51 2.77
N TYR A 76 0.66 -3.60 2.23
CA TYR A 76 0.96 -4.92 2.75
C TYR A 76 1.00 -5.94 1.63
N VAL A 77 1.99 -6.81 1.66
CA VAL A 77 2.10 -7.98 0.79
C VAL A 77 2.34 -9.19 1.70
N MET A 78 1.60 -10.26 1.48
CA MET A 78 1.77 -11.49 2.24
C MET A 78 3.22 -11.98 2.18
N PRO A 79 3.77 -12.48 3.30
CA PRO A 79 5.20 -12.84 3.37
C PRO A 79 5.67 -13.75 2.23
N GLU A 80 4.88 -14.74 1.84
CA GLU A 80 5.23 -15.69 0.77
C GLU A 80 5.27 -15.07 -0.62
N HIS A 81 4.74 -13.86 -0.78
CA HIS A 81 4.72 -13.14 -2.06
C HIS A 81 5.66 -11.93 -2.08
N ARG A 82 6.43 -11.72 -1.00
CA ARG A 82 7.39 -10.63 -0.93
C ARG A 82 8.61 -10.90 -1.79
N ARG A 83 9.37 -9.84 -2.09
CA ARG A 83 10.59 -9.85 -2.92
C ARG A 83 10.35 -10.21 -4.38
N LYS A 84 9.10 -10.08 -4.83
CA LYS A 84 8.73 -10.26 -6.25
C LYS A 84 8.46 -8.93 -6.94
N GLY A 85 8.62 -7.81 -6.23
CA GLY A 85 8.36 -6.48 -6.77
C GLY A 85 6.90 -6.10 -6.85
N ILE A 86 6.01 -6.85 -6.21
CA ILE A 86 4.56 -6.61 -6.26
C ILE A 86 4.20 -5.23 -5.69
N ALA A 87 4.74 -4.90 -4.50
CA ALA A 87 4.45 -3.62 -3.86
C ALA A 87 4.96 -2.43 -4.70
N LYS A 88 6.18 -2.52 -5.21
CA LYS A 88 6.77 -1.46 -6.03
C LYS A 88 5.98 -1.26 -7.33
N LYS A 89 5.61 -2.36 -7.99
CA LYS A 89 4.81 -2.32 -9.19
C LYS A 89 3.45 -1.68 -8.91
N ALA A 90 2.82 -2.03 -7.80
CA ALA A 90 1.52 -1.47 -7.42
C ALA A 90 1.60 0.05 -7.25
N VAL A 91 2.62 0.54 -6.54
CA VAL A 91 2.82 1.99 -6.35
C VAL A 91 3.04 2.67 -7.69
N MET A 92 3.91 2.13 -8.53
CA MET A 92 4.21 2.72 -9.84
C MET A 92 2.99 2.73 -10.76
N ASP A 93 2.24 1.63 -10.79
CA ASP A 93 1.01 1.56 -11.59
C ASP A 93 -0.05 2.54 -11.10
N TYR A 94 -0.18 2.69 -9.78
CA TYR A 94 -1.10 3.67 -9.18
C TYR A 94 -0.76 5.10 -9.66
N LEU A 95 0.52 5.46 -9.62
CA LEU A 95 0.97 6.78 -10.06
C LEU A 95 0.76 6.97 -11.58
N LYS A 96 1.03 5.94 -12.37
CA LYS A 96 0.84 5.99 -13.83
C LYS A 96 -0.64 6.11 -14.20
N SER A 97 -1.53 5.61 -13.38
CA SER A 97 -2.98 5.72 -13.62
C SER A 97 -3.56 7.07 -13.19
N GLY A 98 -2.74 8.01 -12.76
CA GLY A 98 -3.17 9.34 -12.33
C GLY A 98 -3.30 9.49 -10.82
N GLY A 99 -2.94 8.47 -10.06
CA GLY A 99 -2.95 8.54 -8.61
C GLY A 99 -1.85 9.47 -8.09
N VAL A 100 -2.09 10.05 -6.91
CA VAL A 100 -1.17 10.99 -6.28
C VAL A 100 -0.79 10.47 -4.91
N ILE A 101 0.49 10.50 -4.59
CA ILE A 101 1.00 10.18 -3.25
C ILE A 101 1.83 11.38 -2.81
N THR A 102 1.42 12.02 -1.71
CA THR A 102 2.06 13.23 -1.19
C THR A 102 2.66 13.05 0.19
N ARG A 103 2.14 12.11 0.97
CA ARG A 103 2.57 11.90 2.36
C ARG A 103 2.45 10.44 2.74
N LEU A 104 3.31 10.02 3.66
CA LEU A 104 3.25 8.67 4.24
C LEU A 104 3.87 8.65 5.64
N HIS A 105 3.39 7.75 6.49
CA HIS A 105 3.98 7.50 7.80
C HIS A 105 4.82 6.24 7.78
N ILE A 106 5.95 6.29 8.47
CA ILE A 106 6.79 5.11 8.67
C ILE A 106 7.15 5.03 10.16
N ILE A 107 6.86 3.90 10.76
CA ILE A 107 7.30 3.61 12.12
C ILE A 107 8.82 3.48 12.11
N ARG A 108 9.52 4.17 13.02
CA ARG A 108 10.99 4.25 13.01
C ARG A 108 11.69 2.90 13.04
N THR A 109 11.09 1.93 13.71
CA THR A 109 11.65 0.57 13.78
C THR A 109 11.40 -0.26 12.53
N ASN A 110 10.54 0.23 11.63
CA ASN A 110 10.22 -0.49 10.40
C ASN A 110 11.21 -0.12 9.29
N THR A 111 12.44 -0.59 9.44
CA THR A 111 13.52 -0.33 8.49
C THR A 111 13.22 -0.83 7.07
N PRO A 112 12.63 -2.03 6.88
CA PRO A 112 12.26 -2.46 5.54
C PRO A 112 11.30 -1.52 4.82
N ALA A 113 10.30 -0.98 5.52
CA ALA A 113 9.37 -0.02 4.94
C ALA A 113 10.08 1.27 4.54
N LEU A 114 10.98 1.77 5.39
CA LEU A 114 11.74 2.96 5.09
C LEU A 114 12.61 2.77 3.83
N LYS A 115 13.29 1.64 3.73
CA LYS A 115 14.09 1.30 2.55
C LYS A 115 13.22 1.20 1.30
N PHE A 116 12.06 0.58 1.43
CA PHE A 116 11.13 0.44 0.32
C PHE A 116 10.72 1.81 -0.23
N TRP A 117 10.21 2.68 0.64
CA TRP A 117 9.73 3.99 0.22
C TRP A 117 10.85 4.90 -0.30
N LYS A 118 12.02 4.86 0.32
CA LYS A 118 13.18 5.62 -0.14
C LYS A 118 13.71 5.13 -1.48
N SER A 119 13.43 3.89 -1.86
CA SER A 119 13.82 3.40 -3.17
C SER A 119 12.96 3.97 -4.31
N ILE A 120 11.79 4.47 -3.99
CA ILE A 120 10.83 5.02 -4.96
C ILE A 120 10.84 6.55 -4.95
N PHE A 121 10.79 7.15 -3.77
CA PHE A 121 10.61 8.59 -3.57
C PHE A 121 11.77 9.23 -2.86
N VAL A 122 12.00 10.51 -3.19
CA VAL A 122 12.76 11.42 -2.32
C VAL A 122 11.81 11.85 -1.21
N LEU A 123 12.15 11.56 0.03
CA LEU A 123 11.31 11.84 1.20
C LEU A 123 11.93 12.89 2.09
N GLU A 124 11.09 13.72 2.69
CA GLU A 124 11.50 14.73 3.65
C GLU A 124 10.67 14.59 4.92
N PRO A 125 11.28 14.40 6.10
CA PRO A 125 10.52 14.26 7.33
C PRO A 125 9.82 15.57 7.68
N GLU A 126 8.55 15.47 8.05
CA GLU A 126 7.76 16.63 8.47
C GLU A 126 7.81 16.82 9.99
N ASN A 127 7.97 15.74 10.74
CA ASN A 127 8.03 15.79 12.20
C ASN A 127 9.23 15.01 12.72
N ASP A 128 9.51 15.14 14.01
CA ASP A 128 10.59 14.44 14.69
C ASP A 128 10.04 13.56 15.82
N CYS A 129 8.94 12.89 15.55
CA CYS A 129 8.34 11.97 16.52
C CYS A 129 9.25 10.76 16.74
N PRO A 130 9.49 10.34 18.00
CA PRO A 130 10.38 9.20 18.27
C PRO A 130 9.79 7.85 17.87
N VAL A 131 8.49 7.75 17.67
CA VAL A 131 7.81 6.49 17.34
C VAL A 131 7.58 6.34 15.86
N ASP A 132 6.96 7.33 15.24
CA ASP A 132 6.66 7.32 13.82
C ASP A 132 7.02 8.65 13.17
N VAL A 133 7.36 8.60 11.92
CA VAL A 133 7.74 9.79 11.18
C VAL A 133 6.78 9.98 10.01
N LEU A 134 6.20 11.17 9.94
CA LEU A 134 5.43 11.61 8.80
C LEU A 134 6.39 12.18 7.77
N TYR A 135 6.39 11.61 6.58
CA TYR A 135 7.23 12.06 5.48
C TYR A 135 6.39 12.75 4.42
N ASN A 136 6.91 13.85 3.92
CA ASN A 136 6.41 14.45 2.69
C ASN A 136 7.13 13.81 1.51
N VAL A 137 6.38 13.50 0.48
CA VAL A 137 6.95 12.99 -0.77
C VAL A 137 7.35 14.20 -1.60
N VAL A 138 8.65 14.37 -1.82
CA VAL A 138 9.18 15.50 -2.60
C VAL A 138 9.02 15.21 -4.09
N LYS A 139 9.50 14.05 -4.53
CA LYS A 139 9.40 13.62 -5.93
C LYS A 139 9.75 12.14 -6.05
N LEU A 140 9.45 11.56 -7.19
CA LEU A 140 10.01 10.26 -7.59
C LEU A 140 11.52 10.40 -7.82
N HIS A 141 12.28 9.36 -7.53
CA HIS A 141 13.65 9.29 -7.98
C HIS A 141 13.70 9.32 -9.51
N ASP A 142 14.70 9.98 -10.07
CA ASP A 142 14.84 10.12 -11.52
C ASP A 142 14.86 8.77 -12.23
N GLU A 143 15.47 7.77 -11.63
CA GLU A 143 15.52 6.41 -12.18
C GLU A 143 14.13 5.75 -12.30
N MET A 144 13.16 6.23 -11.52
CA MET A 144 11.78 5.73 -11.62
C MET A 144 11.03 6.33 -12.81
N LEU A 145 11.44 7.49 -13.27
CA LEU A 145 10.79 8.18 -14.39
C LEU A 145 11.09 7.53 -15.75
N THR A 146 12.14 6.73 -15.84
CA THR A 146 12.58 6.09 -17.09
C THR A 146 12.02 4.67 -17.27
N LYS A 147 11.22 4.19 -16.34
CA LYS A 147 10.69 2.82 -16.38
C LYS A 147 9.26 2.76 -16.80
#